data_e682960b24319db7ddcfbb7c6003556d
#
_entry.id   e682960b24319db7ddcfbb7c6003556d
#
_cell.length_a   1.000
_cell.length_b   1.000
_cell.length_c   1.000
_cell.angle_alpha   90.00
_cell.angle_beta   90.00
_cell.angle_gamma   90.00
#
_symmetry.space_group_name_H-M   'P 1'
#
loop_
_entity.id
_entity.type
_entity.pdbx_description
1 polymer ?
#
loop_
_entity_poly.entity_id
_entity_poly.type
_entity_poly.pdbx_seq_one_letter_code
_entity_poly.pdbx_strand_id
1 'polypeptide(L)'
;KLRFAYLCKTLNYIIVMPIFNDTKVAFADKSDAQLKKAYWMFKMIEQPSLTKVGTSVLNFTVHNNFPFVTGIVKNTLFEQFCGGETREESMKVVKQLFKRGVGSIFDYSIEGKEDEATFDAVCNEIKDIVRFSVGNPAIPFIVFKPTAFGRIDLYEAVGKNAELTSSQKEEWERVVRRFDEVCKLCHEHDKKVMVDAEETWMQDAADHLCEEMMEKYNQEKPIVWNTIQMYRTGRLEYMEENLQRAREKGYFIGYKIVRGAYMEKERARAAEKGYPDPIQPNKESSDKNYNAGIDFVMNHLDKVSAFFGTHNEISSELIMDKMKTKNLEIGNPHVYFGQLYGMSDNITFYLSDKGYNVAKYLPYGPVKDVVPYLTRRAQENTSVAGQTGRELGLIKKELERRKGR
;
A
#
# COMPACT_ATOMS: atom_id res chain seq x y z
N LYS A 1 -32.86 -15.18 43.34
CA LYS A 1 -31.93 -14.03 43.22
C LYS A 1 -30.46 -14.42 43.20
N LEU A 2 -30.04 -15.62 43.62
CA LEU A 2 -28.64 -16.07 43.62
C LEU A 2 -28.20 -16.80 42.34
N ARG A 3 -29.07 -17.23 41.45
CA ARG A 3 -28.73 -17.88 40.18
C ARG A 3 -28.43 -16.91 39.03
N PHE A 4 -28.84 -15.65 39.11
CA PHE A 4 -28.56 -14.62 38.10
C PHE A 4 -27.19 -13.97 38.28
N ALA A 5 -26.59 -14.05 39.48
CA ALA A 5 -25.26 -13.49 39.75
C ALA A 5 -24.08 -14.39 39.31
N TYR A 6 -24.34 -15.68 39.04
CA TYR A 6 -23.30 -16.63 38.61
C TYR A 6 -23.14 -16.70 37.08
N LEU A 7 -24.15 -16.30 36.32
CA LEU A 7 -24.11 -16.25 34.85
C LEU A 7 -23.48 -14.96 34.31
N CYS A 8 -23.33 -13.92 35.12
CA CYS A 8 -22.64 -12.68 34.72
C CYS A 8 -21.11 -12.70 34.94
N LYS A 9 -20.58 -13.72 35.62
CA LYS A 9 -19.12 -13.79 35.88
C LYS A 9 -18.30 -14.58 34.86
N THR A 10 -18.93 -15.21 33.88
CA THR A 10 -18.26 -16.03 32.86
C THR A 10 -18.28 -15.43 31.46
N LEU A 11 -18.81 -14.23 31.28
CA LEU A 11 -18.78 -13.47 30.05
C LEU A 11 -18.17 -12.08 30.30
N ASN A 12 -16.90 -12.05 30.73
CA ASN A 12 -16.11 -10.86 30.55
C ASN A 12 -15.80 -10.70 29.04
N TYR A 13 -16.83 -10.49 28.21
CA TYR A 13 -16.66 -9.68 27.03
C TYR A 13 -16.46 -8.26 27.56
N ILE A 14 -15.19 -7.89 27.78
CA ILE A 14 -14.81 -6.48 27.69
C ILE A 14 -15.26 -6.10 26.29
N ILE A 15 -16.35 -5.33 26.19
CA ILE A 15 -16.68 -4.59 24.96
C ILE A 15 -15.52 -3.58 24.87
N VAL A 16 -14.40 -4.02 24.30
CA VAL A 16 -13.33 -3.11 23.89
C VAL A 16 -13.98 -2.27 22.80
N MET A 17 -14.37 -1.05 23.16
CA MET A 17 -14.83 -0.08 22.17
C MET A 17 -13.71 0.02 21.15
N PRO A 18 -13.97 -0.25 19.85
CA PRO A 18 -12.91 -0.18 18.86
C PRO A 18 -12.24 1.18 18.95
N ILE A 19 -10.95 1.19 19.21
CA ILE A 19 -10.17 2.42 19.47
C ILE A 19 -10.21 3.39 18.29
N PHE A 20 -10.45 2.89 17.07
CA PHE A 20 -10.55 3.67 15.82
C PHE A 20 -11.95 4.22 15.53
N ASN A 21 -12.83 4.38 16.55
CA ASN A 21 -14.21 4.84 16.37
C ASN A 21 -14.43 6.34 16.57
N ASP A 22 -13.37 7.12 16.82
CA ASP A 22 -13.49 8.57 16.99
C ASP A 22 -13.58 9.26 15.60
N THR A 23 -14.83 9.45 15.15
CA THR A 23 -15.12 10.11 13.88
C THR A 23 -14.80 11.60 13.88
N LYS A 24 -14.73 12.25 15.06
CA LYS A 24 -14.31 13.65 15.17
C LYS A 24 -12.85 13.80 14.79
N VAL A 25 -12.00 12.90 15.26
CA VAL A 25 -10.56 12.85 14.90
C VAL A 25 -10.41 12.47 13.43
N ALA A 26 -11.08 11.41 12.99
CA ALA A 26 -10.98 10.88 11.62
C ALA A 26 -11.32 11.92 10.54
N PHE A 27 -12.34 12.72 10.76
CA PHE A 27 -12.89 13.64 9.76
C PHE A 27 -12.76 15.12 10.12
N ALA A 28 -11.84 15.47 11.01
CA ALA A 28 -11.66 16.85 11.49
C ALA A 28 -11.48 17.88 10.36
N ASP A 29 -10.75 17.49 9.31
CA ASP A 29 -10.40 18.37 8.18
C ASP A 29 -11.39 18.25 7.00
N LYS A 30 -12.44 17.45 7.11
CA LYS A 30 -13.47 17.29 6.06
C LYS A 30 -14.65 18.21 6.32
N SER A 31 -15.05 18.99 5.33
CA SER A 31 -16.31 19.73 5.37
C SER A 31 -17.53 18.81 5.26
N ASP A 32 -18.71 19.28 5.65
CA ASP A 32 -19.95 18.53 5.51
C ASP A 32 -20.27 18.20 4.05
N ALA A 33 -19.92 19.10 3.12
CA ALA A 33 -20.06 18.85 1.68
C ALA A 33 -19.16 17.71 1.20
N GLN A 34 -17.90 17.68 1.65
CA GLN A 34 -16.96 16.59 1.35
C GLN A 34 -17.41 15.26 1.94
N LEU A 35 -17.90 15.25 3.18
CA LEU A 35 -18.43 14.04 3.81
C LEU A 35 -19.68 13.51 3.08
N LYS A 36 -20.61 14.39 2.69
CA LYS A 36 -21.80 13.98 1.92
C LYS A 36 -21.41 13.42 0.56
N LYS A 37 -20.43 14.06 -0.14
CA LYS A 37 -19.89 13.56 -1.40
C LYS A 37 -19.27 12.18 -1.27
N ALA A 38 -18.40 11.98 -0.26
CA ALA A 38 -17.79 10.69 0.05
C ALA A 38 -18.85 9.63 0.40
N TYR A 39 -19.87 9.98 1.20
CA TYR A 39 -20.97 9.09 1.52
C TYR A 39 -21.69 8.54 0.29
N TRP A 40 -22.10 9.43 -0.63
CA TRP A 40 -22.79 9.02 -1.84
C TRP A 40 -21.90 8.20 -2.77
N MET A 41 -20.61 8.57 -2.88
CA MET A 41 -19.65 7.83 -3.67
C MET A 41 -19.45 6.40 -3.14
N PHE A 42 -19.18 6.22 -1.84
CA PHE A 42 -19.03 4.89 -1.23
C PHE A 42 -20.32 4.09 -1.31
N LYS A 43 -21.49 4.73 -1.19
CA LYS A 43 -22.78 4.08 -1.35
C LYS A 43 -23.02 3.56 -2.78
N MET A 44 -22.52 4.25 -3.80
CA MET A 44 -22.54 3.74 -5.18
C MET A 44 -21.56 2.58 -5.37
N ILE A 45 -20.35 2.69 -4.81
CA ILE A 45 -19.33 1.63 -4.88
C ILE A 45 -19.80 0.36 -4.15
N GLU A 46 -20.57 0.46 -3.08
CA GLU A 46 -21.10 -0.69 -2.32
C GLU A 46 -21.99 -1.64 -3.17
N GLN A 47 -22.50 -1.17 -4.30
CA GLN A 47 -23.34 -1.98 -5.18
C GLN A 47 -22.50 -2.66 -6.29
N PRO A 48 -22.27 -4.01 -6.24
CA PRO A 48 -21.37 -4.70 -7.17
C PRO A 48 -21.75 -4.56 -8.64
N SER A 49 -23.07 -4.55 -8.95
CA SER A 49 -23.57 -4.37 -10.31
C SER A 49 -23.26 -2.98 -10.88
N LEU A 50 -23.43 -1.93 -10.07
CA LEU A 50 -23.10 -0.56 -10.48
C LEU A 50 -21.59 -0.37 -10.63
N THR A 51 -20.81 -0.97 -9.75
CA THR A 51 -19.34 -0.89 -9.82
C THR A 51 -18.82 -1.59 -11.06
N LYS A 52 -19.32 -2.79 -11.38
CA LYS A 52 -18.88 -3.55 -12.58
C LYS A 52 -19.22 -2.82 -13.88
N VAL A 53 -20.44 -2.31 -14.00
CA VAL A 53 -20.87 -1.51 -15.17
C VAL A 53 -20.11 -0.18 -15.20
N GLY A 54 -20.02 0.51 -14.05
CA GLY A 54 -19.34 1.79 -13.94
C GLY A 54 -17.87 1.72 -14.31
N THR A 55 -17.14 0.69 -13.87
CA THR A 55 -15.70 0.50 -14.22
C THR A 55 -15.51 0.17 -15.70
N SER A 56 -16.42 -0.61 -16.32
CA SER A 56 -16.35 -0.90 -17.76
C SER A 56 -16.62 0.35 -18.60
N VAL A 57 -17.64 1.14 -18.24
CA VAL A 57 -17.95 2.42 -18.89
C VAL A 57 -16.80 3.41 -18.67
N LEU A 58 -16.24 3.46 -17.48
CA LEU A 58 -15.11 4.33 -17.13
C LEU A 58 -13.90 4.04 -18.02
N ASN A 59 -13.47 2.78 -18.10
CA ASN A 59 -12.36 2.36 -18.93
C ASN A 59 -12.57 2.73 -20.40
N PHE A 60 -13.77 2.44 -20.95
CA PHE A 60 -14.10 2.76 -22.33
C PHE A 60 -14.10 4.27 -22.61
N THR A 61 -14.74 5.05 -21.75
CA THR A 61 -14.97 6.49 -22.02
C THR A 61 -13.73 7.33 -21.78
N VAL A 62 -12.91 6.99 -20.78
CA VAL A 62 -11.66 7.70 -20.51
C VAL A 62 -10.62 7.35 -21.58
N HIS A 63 -10.56 6.10 -22.03
CA HIS A 63 -9.65 5.70 -23.11
C HIS A 63 -9.97 6.41 -24.43
N ASN A 64 -11.25 6.69 -24.70
CA ASN A 64 -11.70 7.41 -25.90
C ASN A 64 -11.81 8.94 -25.71
N ASN A 65 -11.23 9.50 -24.64
CA ASN A 65 -11.18 10.94 -24.37
C ASN A 65 -12.54 11.67 -24.37
N PHE A 66 -13.57 11.09 -23.75
CA PHE A 66 -14.85 11.80 -23.54
C PHE A 66 -14.71 12.86 -22.43
N PRO A 67 -14.59 14.16 -22.72
CA PRO A 67 -14.19 15.19 -21.76
C PRO A 67 -15.19 15.36 -20.61
N PHE A 68 -16.49 15.15 -20.88
CA PHE A 68 -17.52 15.23 -19.85
C PHE A 68 -17.37 14.13 -18.79
N VAL A 69 -17.09 12.90 -19.21
CA VAL A 69 -16.88 11.76 -18.29
C VAL A 69 -15.59 11.94 -17.51
N THR A 70 -14.51 12.38 -18.16
CA THR A 70 -13.24 12.69 -17.49
C THR A 70 -13.43 13.73 -16.38
N GLY A 71 -14.26 14.77 -16.63
CA GLY A 71 -14.61 15.77 -15.63
C GLY A 71 -15.38 15.20 -14.42
N ILE A 72 -16.32 14.28 -14.65
CA ILE A 72 -17.05 13.59 -13.56
C ILE A 72 -16.07 12.74 -12.74
N VAL A 73 -15.24 11.94 -13.39
CA VAL A 73 -14.24 11.10 -12.73
C VAL A 73 -13.27 11.93 -11.90
N LYS A 74 -12.75 13.02 -12.46
CA LYS A 74 -11.84 13.95 -11.77
C LYS A 74 -12.49 14.53 -10.51
N ASN A 75 -13.73 14.95 -10.60
CA ASN A 75 -14.46 15.53 -9.48
C ASN A 75 -15.08 14.50 -8.52
N THR A 76 -14.88 13.21 -8.71
CA THR A 76 -15.44 12.15 -7.86
C THR A 76 -14.35 11.22 -7.36
N LEU A 77 -14.13 10.10 -8.06
CA LEU A 77 -13.19 9.06 -7.68
C LEU A 77 -11.74 9.58 -7.59
N PHE A 78 -11.34 10.39 -8.57
CA PHE A 78 -9.97 10.91 -8.61
C PHE A 78 -9.68 11.84 -7.42
N GLU A 79 -10.56 12.79 -7.12
CA GLU A 79 -10.40 13.69 -5.96
C GLU A 79 -10.40 12.91 -4.61
N GLN A 80 -11.11 11.79 -4.53
CA GLN A 80 -11.16 10.97 -3.32
C GLN A 80 -9.88 10.17 -3.10
N PHE A 81 -9.30 9.60 -4.17
CA PHE A 81 -8.25 8.58 -4.06
C PHE A 81 -6.88 9.03 -4.58
N CYS A 82 -6.78 10.21 -5.22
CA CYS A 82 -5.55 10.72 -5.82
C CYS A 82 -5.22 12.12 -5.29
N GLY A 83 -3.94 12.44 -5.29
CA GLY A 83 -3.45 13.74 -4.84
C GLY A 83 -3.63 14.86 -5.86
N GLY A 84 -3.52 14.54 -7.15
CA GLY A 84 -3.55 15.48 -8.26
C GLY A 84 -3.04 14.84 -9.54
N GLU A 85 -3.05 15.59 -10.64
CA GLU A 85 -2.49 15.11 -11.91
C GLU A 85 -0.97 15.32 -11.97
N THR A 86 -0.43 16.24 -11.16
CA THR A 86 1.00 16.53 -11.05
C THR A 86 1.47 16.49 -9.59
N ARG A 87 2.79 16.44 -9.39
CA ARG A 87 3.41 16.54 -8.05
C ARG A 87 3.04 17.84 -7.36
N GLU A 88 3.06 18.95 -8.11
CA GLU A 88 2.78 20.30 -7.61
C GLU A 88 1.34 20.43 -7.13
N GLU A 89 0.37 19.88 -7.88
CA GLU A 89 -1.03 19.80 -7.46
C GLU A 89 -1.18 18.97 -6.17
N SER A 90 -0.50 17.83 -6.11
CA SER A 90 -0.54 16.92 -4.98
C SER A 90 0.04 17.52 -3.70
N MET A 91 0.93 18.51 -3.80
CA MET A 91 1.49 19.19 -2.63
C MET A 91 0.45 19.87 -1.73
N LYS A 92 -0.73 20.20 -2.24
CA LYS A 92 -1.83 20.70 -1.40
C LYS A 92 -2.27 19.64 -0.41
N VAL A 93 -2.44 18.41 -0.89
CA VAL A 93 -2.81 17.24 -0.07
C VAL A 93 -1.68 16.88 0.90
N VAL A 94 -0.43 16.84 0.42
CA VAL A 94 0.75 16.57 1.25
C VAL A 94 0.82 17.53 2.43
N LYS A 95 0.66 18.85 2.18
CA LYS A 95 0.68 19.86 3.25
C LYS A 95 -0.48 19.70 4.24
N GLN A 96 -1.68 19.32 3.78
CA GLN A 96 -2.82 19.06 4.65
C GLN A 96 -2.59 17.84 5.54
N LEU A 97 -2.11 16.73 4.99
CA LEU A 97 -1.78 15.51 5.73
C LEU A 97 -0.66 15.78 6.75
N PHE A 98 0.39 16.49 6.34
CA PHE A 98 1.53 16.76 7.20
C PHE A 98 1.21 17.67 8.38
N LYS A 99 0.25 18.60 8.25
CA LYS A 99 -0.28 19.39 9.39
C LYS A 99 -0.87 18.50 10.49
N ARG A 100 -1.29 17.29 10.15
CA ARG A 100 -1.82 16.27 11.05
C ARG A 100 -0.77 15.21 11.37
N GLY A 101 0.52 15.45 11.11
CA GLY A 101 1.60 14.50 11.37
C GLY A 101 1.63 13.28 10.43
N VAL A 102 0.88 13.30 9.33
CA VAL A 102 0.81 12.19 8.38
C VAL A 102 1.71 12.46 7.18
N GLY A 103 2.69 11.57 6.93
CA GLY A 103 3.52 11.63 5.72
C GLY A 103 2.76 11.23 4.46
N SER A 104 3.34 11.53 3.31
CA SER A 104 2.80 11.15 2.00
C SER A 104 3.84 10.40 1.20
N ILE A 105 3.41 9.38 0.46
CA ILE A 105 4.24 8.59 -0.45
C ILE A 105 3.68 8.80 -1.84
N PHE A 106 4.43 9.49 -2.68
CA PHE A 106 4.02 9.69 -4.08
C PHE A 106 4.11 8.38 -4.85
N ASP A 107 2.96 7.90 -5.33
CA ASP A 107 2.85 6.75 -6.24
C ASP A 107 2.49 7.27 -7.64
N TYR A 108 3.48 7.27 -8.54
CA TYR A 108 3.27 7.62 -9.92
C TYR A 108 2.61 6.45 -10.65
N SER A 109 1.28 6.49 -10.68
CA SER A 109 0.45 5.36 -11.11
C SER A 109 0.15 5.40 -12.60
N ILE A 110 1.17 5.37 -13.47
CA ILE A 110 1.00 5.13 -14.91
C ILE A 110 1.14 3.64 -15.18
N GLU A 111 0.13 3.06 -15.82
CA GLU A 111 0.08 1.63 -16.14
C GLU A 111 -0.21 1.44 -17.65
N GLY A 112 0.31 0.34 -18.22
CA GLY A 112 -0.14 -0.18 -19.52
C GLY A 112 0.69 0.18 -20.74
N LYS A 113 1.88 0.76 -20.62
CA LYS A 113 2.82 0.91 -21.73
C LYS A 113 4.10 0.16 -21.41
N GLU A 114 4.48 -0.76 -22.30
CA GLU A 114 5.64 -1.63 -22.14
C GLU A 114 6.70 -1.37 -23.21
N ASP A 115 7.13 -0.11 -23.33
CA ASP A 115 8.20 0.30 -24.24
C ASP A 115 9.35 0.99 -23.50
N GLU A 116 10.56 0.89 -24.04
CA GLU A 116 11.79 1.39 -23.43
C GLU A 116 11.75 2.89 -23.14
N ALA A 117 11.14 3.67 -24.02
CA ALA A 117 11.05 5.12 -23.84
C ALA A 117 10.14 5.47 -22.66
N THR A 118 9.07 4.70 -22.48
CA THR A 118 8.17 4.84 -21.30
C THR A 118 8.89 4.41 -20.02
N PHE A 119 9.63 3.29 -20.01
CA PHE A 119 10.39 2.85 -18.83
C PHE A 119 11.46 3.89 -18.42
N ASP A 120 12.18 4.47 -19.37
CA ASP A 120 13.15 5.53 -19.09
C ASP A 120 12.47 6.82 -18.59
N ALA A 121 11.32 7.19 -19.15
CA ALA A 121 10.56 8.36 -18.70
C ALA A 121 10.06 8.17 -17.25
N VAL A 122 9.53 7.00 -16.91
CA VAL A 122 9.08 6.69 -15.54
C VAL A 122 10.26 6.64 -14.56
N CYS A 123 11.37 6.04 -14.95
CA CYS A 123 12.59 6.06 -14.13
C CYS A 123 13.06 7.50 -13.84
N ASN A 124 13.03 8.38 -14.84
CA ASN A 124 13.37 9.79 -14.65
C ASN A 124 12.38 10.52 -13.75
N GLU A 125 11.06 10.28 -13.90
CA GLU A 125 10.05 10.83 -13.01
C GLU A 125 10.30 10.42 -11.56
N ILE A 126 10.60 9.13 -11.31
CA ILE A 126 10.90 8.65 -9.95
C ILE A 126 12.17 9.33 -9.40
N LYS A 127 13.23 9.49 -10.20
CA LYS A 127 14.42 10.24 -9.79
C LYS A 127 14.10 11.71 -9.48
N ASP A 128 13.19 12.31 -10.21
CA ASP A 128 12.73 13.67 -9.94
C ASP A 128 11.90 13.75 -8.65
N ILE A 129 11.10 12.74 -8.32
CA ILE A 129 10.42 12.64 -7.01
C ILE A 129 11.46 12.55 -5.89
N VAL A 130 12.52 11.76 -6.06
CA VAL A 130 13.62 11.69 -5.07
C VAL A 130 14.18 13.09 -4.82
N ARG A 131 14.62 13.79 -5.86
CA ARG A 131 15.18 15.16 -5.75
C ARG A 131 14.19 16.14 -5.12
N PHE A 132 12.93 16.10 -5.54
CA PHE A 132 11.86 16.92 -5.00
C PHE A 132 11.59 16.68 -3.52
N SER A 133 11.83 15.47 -3.04
CA SER A 133 11.60 15.07 -1.65
C SER A 133 12.76 15.38 -0.70
N VAL A 134 13.92 15.78 -1.21
CA VAL A 134 15.10 16.08 -0.40
C VAL A 134 14.79 17.19 0.61
N GLY A 135 15.11 16.96 1.88
CA GLY A 135 14.85 17.91 2.96
C GLY A 135 13.36 18.10 3.32
N ASN A 136 12.45 17.36 2.68
CA ASN A 136 11.02 17.45 2.99
C ASN A 136 10.57 16.25 3.85
N PRO A 137 10.33 16.44 5.17
CA PRO A 137 9.90 15.36 6.06
C PRO A 137 8.45 14.89 5.80
N ALA A 138 7.65 15.66 5.05
CA ALA A 138 6.32 15.26 4.65
C ALA A 138 6.31 14.12 3.62
N ILE A 139 7.47 13.81 3.00
CA ILE A 139 7.62 12.73 2.02
C ILE A 139 8.69 11.77 2.55
N PRO A 140 8.32 10.84 3.44
CA PRO A 140 9.28 9.96 4.11
C PRO A 140 9.80 8.82 3.24
N PHE A 141 9.06 8.41 2.19
CA PHE A 141 9.38 7.31 1.31
C PHE A 141 9.16 7.68 -0.16
N ILE A 142 9.97 7.08 -1.01
CA ILE A 142 9.77 6.98 -2.46
C ILE A 142 9.20 5.60 -2.75
N VAL A 143 8.49 5.43 -3.85
CA VAL A 143 7.98 4.12 -4.29
C VAL A 143 8.06 3.97 -5.79
N PHE A 144 8.28 2.74 -6.24
CA PHE A 144 8.11 2.35 -7.64
C PHE A 144 7.69 0.89 -7.75
N LYS A 145 7.11 0.54 -8.92
CA LYS A 145 6.75 -0.84 -9.27
C LYS A 145 7.84 -1.42 -10.19
N PRO A 146 8.21 -2.71 -10.04
CA PRO A 146 9.13 -3.37 -10.94
C PRO A 146 8.73 -3.25 -12.41
N THR A 147 7.44 -3.42 -12.73
CA THR A 147 6.92 -3.30 -14.11
C THR A 147 6.99 -1.88 -14.68
N ALA A 148 7.30 -0.87 -13.87
CA ALA A 148 7.63 0.46 -14.36
C ALA A 148 9.00 0.55 -15.07
N PHE A 149 9.84 -0.47 -14.93
CA PHE A 149 11.21 -0.51 -15.47
C PHE A 149 11.46 -1.58 -16.51
N GLY A 150 10.51 -2.52 -16.70
CA GLY A 150 10.63 -3.58 -17.68
C GLY A 150 9.36 -4.41 -17.80
N ARG A 151 9.27 -5.19 -18.87
CA ARG A 151 8.11 -6.01 -19.19
C ARG A 151 7.94 -7.18 -18.21
N ILE A 152 6.69 -7.48 -17.88
CA ILE A 152 6.35 -8.54 -16.92
C ILE A 152 6.81 -9.93 -17.37
N ASP A 153 6.76 -10.23 -18.66
CA ASP A 153 7.20 -11.51 -19.21
C ASP A 153 8.72 -11.71 -19.13
N LEU A 154 9.50 -10.62 -19.17
CA LEU A 154 10.95 -10.67 -18.96
C LEU A 154 11.27 -10.99 -17.48
N TYR A 155 10.60 -10.36 -16.53
CA TYR A 155 10.72 -10.73 -15.11
C TYR A 155 10.33 -12.20 -14.87
N GLU A 156 9.26 -12.67 -15.49
CA GLU A 156 8.84 -14.08 -15.39
C GLU A 156 9.93 -15.02 -15.94
N ALA A 157 10.51 -14.70 -17.09
CA ALA A 157 11.58 -15.51 -17.69
C ALA A 157 12.82 -15.57 -16.79
N VAL A 158 13.24 -14.41 -16.25
CA VAL A 158 14.39 -14.34 -15.34
C VAL A 158 14.11 -15.09 -14.03
N GLY A 159 12.95 -14.89 -13.41
CA GLY A 159 12.58 -15.58 -12.16
C GLY A 159 12.50 -17.11 -12.29
N LYS A 160 12.22 -17.59 -13.51
CA LYS A 160 12.23 -19.03 -13.84
C LYS A 160 13.60 -19.57 -14.28
N ASN A 161 14.64 -18.73 -14.28
CA ASN A 161 15.97 -19.05 -14.83
C ASN A 161 15.89 -19.56 -16.29
N ALA A 162 14.99 -19.02 -17.10
CA ALA A 162 14.85 -19.37 -18.49
C ALA A 162 16.06 -18.89 -19.30
N GLU A 163 16.39 -19.59 -20.39
CA GLU A 163 17.43 -19.13 -21.31
C GLU A 163 16.95 -17.88 -22.07
N LEU A 164 17.62 -16.76 -21.81
CA LEU A 164 17.31 -15.48 -22.44
C LEU A 164 18.03 -15.33 -23.78
N THR A 165 17.34 -14.78 -24.76
CA THR A 165 17.96 -14.32 -26.01
C THR A 165 18.92 -13.15 -25.74
N SER A 166 19.82 -12.84 -26.68
CA SER A 166 20.73 -11.69 -26.54
C SER A 166 19.98 -10.37 -26.31
N SER A 167 18.90 -10.15 -27.03
CA SER A 167 18.04 -8.96 -26.85
C SER A 167 17.39 -8.89 -25.46
N GLN A 168 16.91 -10.03 -24.94
CA GLN A 168 16.34 -10.08 -23.58
C GLN A 168 17.39 -9.86 -22.49
N LYS A 169 18.62 -10.31 -22.69
CA LYS A 169 19.73 -10.01 -21.76
C LYS A 169 20.03 -8.51 -21.71
N GLU A 170 20.13 -7.85 -22.86
CA GLU A 170 20.31 -6.41 -22.93
C GLU A 170 19.14 -5.64 -22.30
N GLU A 171 17.91 -6.11 -22.51
CA GLU A 171 16.72 -5.54 -21.88
C GLU A 171 16.77 -5.69 -20.36
N TRP A 172 17.18 -6.87 -19.86
CA TRP A 172 17.35 -7.11 -18.43
C TRP A 172 18.43 -6.24 -17.80
N GLU A 173 19.55 -6.04 -18.48
CA GLU A 173 20.61 -5.12 -18.04
C GLU A 173 20.07 -3.68 -17.89
N ARG A 174 19.17 -3.24 -18.77
CA ARG A 174 18.50 -1.93 -18.63
C ARG A 174 17.58 -1.88 -17.42
N VAL A 175 16.84 -2.97 -17.12
CA VAL A 175 16.03 -3.08 -15.91
C VAL A 175 16.89 -2.93 -14.66
N VAL A 176 17.95 -3.73 -14.55
CA VAL A 176 18.90 -3.69 -13.42
C VAL A 176 19.49 -2.29 -13.25
N ARG A 177 19.89 -1.65 -14.35
CA ARG A 177 20.41 -0.28 -14.31
C ARG A 177 19.40 0.72 -13.76
N ARG A 178 18.11 0.67 -14.19
CA ARG A 178 17.06 1.57 -13.70
C ARG A 178 16.81 1.39 -12.20
N PHE A 179 16.80 0.13 -11.72
CA PHE A 179 16.72 -0.16 -10.28
C PHE A 179 17.91 0.47 -9.53
N ASP A 180 19.10 0.23 -10.00
CA ASP A 180 20.34 0.73 -9.38
C ASP A 180 20.39 2.26 -9.36
N GLU A 181 20.04 2.94 -10.45
CA GLU A 181 20.02 4.41 -10.54
C GLU A 181 19.08 5.03 -9.51
N VAL A 182 17.87 4.48 -9.32
CA VAL A 182 16.90 5.00 -8.34
C VAL A 182 17.36 4.70 -6.91
N CYS A 183 17.80 3.47 -6.63
CA CYS A 183 18.25 3.08 -5.29
C CYS A 183 19.50 3.86 -4.87
N LYS A 184 20.44 4.05 -5.78
CA LYS A 184 21.65 4.86 -5.59
C LYS A 184 21.30 6.31 -5.24
N LEU A 185 20.40 6.92 -6.03
CA LEU A 185 20.00 8.31 -5.79
C LEU A 185 19.29 8.45 -4.43
N CYS A 186 18.48 7.46 -4.04
CA CYS A 186 17.84 7.42 -2.73
C CYS A 186 18.88 7.30 -1.61
N HIS A 187 19.90 6.46 -1.78
CA HIS A 187 21.00 6.32 -0.84
C HIS A 187 21.80 7.63 -0.68
N GLU A 188 22.18 8.28 -1.79
CA GLU A 188 22.91 9.54 -1.80
C GLU A 188 22.16 10.68 -1.08
N HIS A 189 20.83 10.66 -1.10
CA HIS A 189 19.98 11.70 -0.48
C HIS A 189 19.33 11.26 0.84
N ASP A 190 19.72 10.14 1.40
CA ASP A 190 19.12 9.57 2.62
C ASP A 190 17.59 9.44 2.55
N LYS A 191 17.09 8.97 1.41
CA LYS A 191 15.66 8.72 1.18
C LYS A 191 15.38 7.23 1.15
N LYS A 192 14.36 6.81 1.89
CA LYS A 192 13.89 5.43 1.84
C LYS A 192 13.11 5.19 0.55
N VAL A 193 13.36 4.06 -0.12
CA VAL A 193 12.63 3.65 -1.32
C VAL A 193 11.99 2.29 -1.13
N MET A 194 10.71 2.17 -1.45
CA MET A 194 9.97 0.92 -1.44
C MET A 194 9.78 0.40 -2.87
N VAL A 195 10.10 -0.86 -3.08
CA VAL A 195 9.78 -1.59 -4.30
C VAL A 195 8.46 -2.33 -4.08
N ASP A 196 7.44 -1.97 -4.85
CA ASP A 196 6.12 -2.59 -4.74
C ASP A 196 6.13 -4.01 -5.28
N ALA A 197 5.44 -4.93 -4.60
CA ALA A 197 5.25 -6.28 -5.11
C ALA A 197 4.03 -6.32 -6.03
N GLU A 198 4.15 -7.10 -7.07
CA GLU A 198 3.11 -7.27 -8.09
C GLU A 198 2.68 -8.74 -8.20
N GLU A 199 2.48 -9.25 -9.41
CA GLU A 199 2.03 -10.63 -9.59
C GLU A 199 3.12 -11.65 -9.25
N THR A 200 2.69 -12.80 -8.73
CA THR A 200 3.62 -13.83 -8.20
C THR A 200 4.57 -14.39 -9.25
N TRP A 201 4.14 -14.49 -10.50
CA TRP A 201 4.95 -15.10 -11.58
C TRP A 201 6.13 -14.24 -12.02
N MET A 202 6.13 -12.93 -11.69
CA MET A 202 7.25 -12.04 -11.95
C MET A 202 8.04 -11.69 -10.68
N GLN A 203 7.45 -11.99 -9.50
CA GLN A 203 7.92 -11.45 -8.23
C GLN A 203 9.28 -12.01 -7.81
N ASP A 204 9.62 -13.23 -8.17
CA ASP A 204 10.89 -13.84 -7.74
C ASP A 204 12.11 -13.09 -8.32
N ALA A 205 12.03 -12.63 -9.58
CA ALA A 205 13.07 -11.79 -10.16
C ALA A 205 13.11 -10.38 -9.51
N ALA A 206 11.95 -9.81 -9.21
CA ALA A 206 11.86 -8.51 -8.54
C ALA A 206 12.37 -8.57 -7.09
N ASP A 207 12.02 -9.64 -6.34
CA ASP A 207 12.53 -9.89 -4.99
C ASP A 207 14.06 -9.99 -5.00
N HIS A 208 14.63 -10.74 -5.97
CA HIS A 208 16.07 -10.91 -6.10
C HIS A 208 16.79 -9.58 -6.38
N LEU A 209 16.30 -8.78 -7.33
CA LEU A 209 16.86 -7.44 -7.58
C LEU A 209 16.78 -6.55 -6.33
N CYS A 210 15.67 -6.62 -5.60
CA CYS A 210 15.52 -5.83 -4.40
C CYS A 210 16.52 -6.27 -3.30
N GLU A 211 16.79 -7.57 -3.17
CA GLU A 211 17.80 -8.11 -2.26
C GLU A 211 19.21 -7.64 -2.63
N GLU A 212 19.56 -7.66 -3.93
CA GLU A 212 20.85 -7.12 -4.42
C GLU A 212 20.99 -5.63 -4.08
N MET A 213 19.91 -4.85 -4.24
CA MET A 213 19.93 -3.43 -3.90
C MET A 213 20.01 -3.20 -2.39
N MET A 214 19.36 -4.05 -1.56
CA MET A 214 19.52 -4.00 -0.11
C MET A 214 20.95 -4.32 0.31
N GLU A 215 21.55 -5.38 -0.23
CA GLU A 215 22.94 -5.74 0.04
C GLU A 215 23.88 -4.58 -0.31
N LYS A 216 23.62 -3.86 -1.39
CA LYS A 216 24.45 -2.75 -1.86
C LYS A 216 24.26 -1.46 -1.06
N TYR A 217 23.03 -1.12 -0.69
CA TYR A 217 22.68 0.22 -0.18
C TYR A 217 22.21 0.25 1.27
N ASN A 218 21.93 -0.90 1.91
CA ASN A 218 21.45 -0.96 3.28
C ASN A 218 22.55 -1.31 4.29
N GLN A 219 23.78 -0.85 4.08
CA GLN A 219 24.91 -1.21 4.94
C GLN A 219 24.88 -0.56 6.32
N GLU A 220 24.31 0.63 6.43
CA GLU A 220 24.21 1.37 7.70
C GLU A 220 22.78 1.40 8.23
N LYS A 221 21.80 1.49 7.33
CA LYS A 221 20.37 1.58 7.63
C LYS A 221 19.53 1.15 6.42
N PRO A 222 18.25 0.79 6.61
CA PRO A 222 17.41 0.37 5.49
C PRO A 222 16.99 1.56 4.62
N ILE A 223 17.64 1.68 3.46
CA ILE A 223 17.29 2.62 2.39
C ILE A 223 16.33 1.96 1.40
N VAL A 224 16.66 0.76 0.93
CA VAL A 224 15.83 -0.03 0.01
C VAL A 224 14.93 -0.97 0.80
N TRP A 225 13.65 -1.00 0.45
CA TRP A 225 12.61 -1.76 1.14
C TRP A 225 11.84 -2.62 0.14
N ASN A 226 11.80 -3.93 0.38
CA ASN A 226 10.99 -4.86 -0.41
C ASN A 226 9.56 -4.97 0.12
N THR A 227 8.60 -5.23 -0.75
CA THR A 227 7.21 -5.46 -0.37
C THR A 227 6.90 -6.95 -0.24
N ILE A 228 6.44 -7.35 0.95
CA ILE A 228 6.08 -8.72 1.28
C ILE A 228 4.55 -8.86 1.29
N GLN A 229 4.04 -9.68 0.37
CA GLN A 229 2.60 -9.95 0.22
C GLN A 229 2.20 -11.17 1.05
N MET A 230 1.68 -10.95 2.26
CA MET A 230 1.36 -12.00 3.23
C MET A 230 0.14 -12.86 2.88
N TYR A 231 -0.58 -12.54 1.80
CA TYR A 231 -1.61 -13.43 1.25
C TYR A 231 -1.00 -14.59 0.43
N ARG A 232 0.30 -14.55 0.09
CA ARG A 232 1.03 -15.64 -0.55
C ARG A 232 1.47 -16.68 0.49
N THR A 233 1.56 -17.94 0.05
CA THR A 233 2.26 -19.00 0.79
C THR A 233 3.78 -18.81 0.72
N GLY A 234 4.52 -19.38 1.69
CA GLY A 234 5.99 -19.37 1.69
C GLY A 234 6.66 -18.01 2.02
N ARG A 235 5.89 -16.97 2.43
CA ARG A 235 6.48 -15.64 2.64
C ARG A 235 7.18 -15.48 3.99
N LEU A 236 6.80 -16.23 5.01
CA LEU A 236 7.52 -16.25 6.29
C LEU A 236 8.87 -16.93 6.14
N GLU A 237 8.90 -18.06 5.47
CA GLU A 237 10.13 -18.80 5.13
C GLU A 237 11.09 -17.90 4.34
N TYR A 238 10.59 -17.19 3.33
CA TYR A 238 11.38 -16.21 2.59
C TYR A 238 11.96 -15.10 3.49
N MET A 239 11.17 -14.59 4.45
CA MET A 239 11.64 -13.56 5.38
C MET A 239 12.75 -14.10 6.30
N GLU A 240 12.64 -15.37 6.73
CA GLU A 240 13.66 -16.02 7.57
C GLU A 240 14.98 -16.23 6.80
N GLU A 241 14.91 -16.74 5.57
CA GLU A 241 16.07 -16.94 4.69
C GLU A 241 16.77 -15.59 4.39
N ASN A 242 16.00 -14.55 4.12
CA ASN A 242 16.54 -13.22 3.85
C ASN A 242 17.19 -12.61 5.10
N LEU A 243 16.61 -12.81 6.29
CA LEU A 243 17.21 -12.38 7.55
C LEU A 243 18.54 -13.08 7.83
N GLN A 244 18.61 -14.38 7.58
CA GLN A 244 19.87 -15.12 7.72
C GLN A 244 20.94 -14.54 6.78
N ARG A 245 20.61 -14.35 5.51
CA ARG A 245 21.51 -13.75 4.51
C ARG A 245 21.97 -12.34 4.91
N ALA A 246 21.04 -11.51 5.41
CA ALA A 246 21.34 -10.16 5.86
C ALA A 246 22.29 -10.14 7.07
N ARG A 247 22.16 -11.10 7.98
CA ARG A 247 23.09 -11.26 9.11
C ARG A 247 24.47 -11.71 8.68
N GLU A 248 24.55 -12.67 7.75
CA GLU A 248 25.81 -13.17 7.20
C GLU A 248 26.58 -12.09 6.43
N LYS A 249 25.88 -11.27 5.64
CA LYS A 249 26.47 -10.22 4.80
C LYS A 249 26.51 -8.84 5.46
N GLY A 250 25.90 -8.66 6.61
CA GLY A 250 26.02 -7.46 7.44
C GLY A 250 25.03 -6.32 7.12
N TYR A 251 24.13 -6.45 6.14
CA TYR A 251 23.20 -5.38 5.74
C TYR A 251 21.89 -5.36 6.59
N PHE A 252 21.11 -4.28 6.44
CA PHE A 252 19.79 -4.11 7.08
C PHE A 252 18.66 -4.38 6.10
N ILE A 253 17.52 -4.85 6.62
CA ILE A 253 16.33 -5.15 5.82
C ILE A 253 15.27 -4.08 6.03
N GLY A 254 14.72 -3.56 4.94
CA GLY A 254 13.48 -2.78 4.93
C GLY A 254 12.35 -3.61 4.32
N TYR A 255 11.23 -3.76 5.03
CA TYR A 255 10.04 -4.43 4.49
C TYR A 255 8.82 -3.51 4.48
N LYS A 256 8.07 -3.55 3.38
CA LYS A 256 6.67 -3.14 3.35
C LYS A 256 5.81 -4.39 3.46
N ILE A 257 5.11 -4.56 4.57
CA ILE A 257 4.26 -5.72 4.83
C ILE A 257 2.83 -5.39 4.42
N VAL A 258 2.30 -6.12 3.46
CA VAL A 258 0.92 -5.98 2.95
C VAL A 258 0.23 -7.35 2.87
N ARG A 259 -1.10 -7.37 2.73
CA ARG A 259 -1.79 -8.62 2.39
C ARG A 259 -1.52 -8.99 0.94
N GLY A 260 -1.93 -8.17 0.00
CA GLY A 260 -1.76 -8.32 -1.45
C GLY A 260 -3.01 -7.84 -2.19
N ALA A 261 -2.88 -7.55 -3.49
CA ALA A 261 -3.91 -6.87 -4.27
C ALA A 261 -4.37 -7.62 -5.54
N TYR A 262 -3.80 -8.79 -5.85
CA TYR A 262 -4.00 -9.47 -7.14
C TYR A 262 -4.67 -10.86 -7.01
N MET A 263 -5.34 -11.15 -5.90
CA MET A 263 -5.84 -12.49 -5.55
C MET A 263 -6.65 -13.15 -6.67
N GLU A 264 -7.59 -12.43 -7.28
CA GLU A 264 -8.44 -13.00 -8.34
C GLU A 264 -7.63 -13.31 -9.61
N LYS A 265 -6.69 -12.43 -9.98
CA LYS A 265 -5.79 -12.59 -11.13
C LYS A 265 -4.85 -13.78 -10.92
N GLU A 266 -4.32 -13.94 -9.71
CA GLU A 266 -3.47 -15.05 -9.30
C GLU A 266 -4.19 -16.40 -9.43
N ARG A 267 -5.37 -16.51 -8.85
CA ARG A 267 -6.20 -17.71 -8.89
C ARG A 267 -6.64 -18.07 -10.30
N ALA A 268 -7.06 -17.09 -11.09
CA ALA A 268 -7.44 -17.30 -12.48
C ALA A 268 -6.27 -17.84 -13.31
N ARG A 269 -5.06 -17.27 -13.14
CA ARG A 269 -3.86 -17.74 -13.84
C ARG A 269 -3.43 -19.13 -13.36
N ALA A 270 -3.48 -19.42 -12.07
CA ALA A 270 -3.14 -20.73 -11.53
C ALA A 270 -4.05 -21.82 -12.12
N ALA A 271 -5.36 -21.55 -12.18
CA ALA A 271 -6.34 -22.44 -12.79
C ALA A 271 -6.11 -22.62 -14.31
N GLU A 272 -5.83 -21.53 -15.04
CA GLU A 272 -5.55 -21.58 -16.48
C GLU A 272 -4.29 -22.38 -16.82
N LYS A 273 -3.22 -22.16 -16.04
CA LYS A 273 -1.90 -22.78 -16.30
C LYS A 273 -1.69 -24.12 -15.60
N GLY A 274 -2.58 -24.52 -14.70
CA GLY A 274 -2.54 -25.82 -14.02
C GLY A 274 -1.45 -25.94 -12.94
N TYR A 275 -1.06 -24.84 -12.30
CA TYR A 275 -0.14 -24.87 -11.15
C TYR A 275 -0.88 -24.60 -9.82
N PRO A 276 -0.32 -24.98 -8.66
CA PRO A 276 -0.94 -24.74 -7.36
C PRO A 276 -1.20 -23.26 -7.12
N ASP A 277 -2.38 -22.92 -6.56
CA ASP A 277 -2.72 -21.56 -6.18
C ASP A 277 -1.68 -21.01 -5.18
N PRO A 278 -0.95 -19.92 -5.50
CA PRO A 278 0.07 -19.37 -4.62
C PRO A 278 -0.52 -18.57 -3.45
N ILE A 279 -1.83 -18.37 -3.43
CA ILE A 279 -2.53 -17.53 -2.47
C ILE A 279 -3.07 -18.38 -1.31
N GLN A 280 -3.07 -17.84 -0.10
CA GLN A 280 -3.69 -18.44 1.07
C GLN A 280 -5.15 -18.84 0.79
N PRO A 281 -5.64 -19.97 1.33
CA PRO A 281 -6.94 -20.54 0.94
C PRO A 281 -8.12 -19.63 1.30
N ASN A 282 -7.99 -18.79 2.31
CA ASN A 282 -9.04 -17.90 2.78
C ASN A 282 -8.48 -16.64 3.45
N LYS A 283 -9.41 -15.73 3.81
CA LYS A 283 -9.07 -14.47 4.48
C LYS A 283 -8.41 -14.69 5.85
N GLU A 284 -8.91 -15.63 6.64
CA GLU A 284 -8.39 -15.96 7.98
C GLU A 284 -6.94 -16.40 7.91
N SER A 285 -6.59 -17.24 6.93
CA SER A 285 -5.21 -17.68 6.71
C SER A 285 -4.31 -16.52 6.29
N SER A 286 -4.79 -15.62 5.44
CA SER A 286 -4.08 -14.40 5.05
C SER A 286 -3.88 -13.46 6.25
N ASP A 287 -4.90 -13.31 7.09
CA ASP A 287 -4.83 -12.49 8.31
C ASP A 287 -3.83 -13.08 9.31
N LYS A 288 -3.86 -14.41 9.51
CA LYS A 288 -2.91 -15.12 10.37
C LYS A 288 -1.46 -14.95 9.87
N ASN A 289 -1.25 -15.10 8.56
CA ASN A 289 0.06 -14.96 7.95
C ASN A 289 0.58 -13.50 8.07
N TYR A 290 -0.30 -12.51 7.84
CA TYR A 290 0.04 -11.10 8.05
C TYR A 290 0.45 -10.82 9.51
N ASN A 291 -0.30 -11.34 10.47
CA ASN A 291 0.00 -11.16 11.89
C ASN A 291 1.30 -11.86 12.29
N ALA A 292 1.61 -13.04 11.70
CA ALA A 292 2.91 -13.70 11.89
C ALA A 292 4.06 -12.85 11.31
N GLY A 293 3.84 -12.16 10.18
CA GLY A 293 4.80 -11.18 9.65
C GLY A 293 5.04 -10.00 10.60
N ILE A 294 4.01 -9.53 11.33
CA ILE A 294 4.18 -8.54 12.41
C ILE A 294 5.07 -9.12 13.50
N ASP A 295 4.81 -10.34 13.96
CA ASP A 295 5.61 -10.99 14.99
C ASP A 295 7.08 -11.17 14.58
N PHE A 296 7.31 -11.59 13.33
CA PHE A 296 8.63 -11.70 12.74
C PHE A 296 9.39 -10.36 12.83
N VAL A 297 8.82 -9.29 12.31
CA VAL A 297 9.45 -7.96 12.33
C VAL A 297 9.73 -7.50 13.76
N MET A 298 8.74 -7.61 14.64
CA MET A 298 8.87 -7.15 16.03
C MET A 298 9.95 -7.94 16.79
N ASN A 299 10.27 -9.17 16.40
CA ASN A 299 11.33 -9.97 17.01
C ASN A 299 12.72 -9.69 16.44
N HIS A 300 12.82 -8.96 15.33
CA HIS A 300 14.06 -8.74 14.59
C HIS A 300 14.33 -7.26 14.25
N LEU A 301 13.85 -6.33 15.10
CA LEU A 301 14.04 -4.89 14.91
C LEU A 301 15.52 -4.45 14.97
N ASP A 302 16.41 -5.31 15.43
CA ASP A 302 17.86 -5.13 15.35
C ASP A 302 18.39 -5.12 13.92
N LYS A 303 17.69 -5.76 13.00
CA LYS A 303 18.08 -5.89 11.58
C LYS A 303 16.96 -5.51 10.59
N VAL A 304 15.70 -5.53 11.03
CA VAL A 304 14.53 -5.37 10.17
C VAL A 304 13.74 -4.12 10.55
N SER A 305 13.42 -3.29 9.57
CA SER A 305 12.45 -2.21 9.72
C SER A 305 11.21 -2.51 8.88
N ALA A 306 10.03 -2.09 9.31
CA ALA A 306 8.81 -2.35 8.56
C ALA A 306 7.89 -1.15 8.41
N PHE A 307 7.29 -1.08 7.22
CA PHE A 307 6.14 -0.27 6.88
C PHE A 307 4.93 -1.20 6.74
N PHE A 308 4.01 -1.13 7.70
CA PHE A 308 2.82 -1.97 7.74
C PHE A 308 1.68 -1.33 6.94
N GLY A 309 1.52 -1.76 5.68
CA GLY A 309 0.44 -1.33 4.80
C GLY A 309 -0.84 -2.11 5.09
N THR A 310 -1.79 -1.52 5.83
CA THR A 310 -3.04 -2.21 6.18
C THR A 310 -4.19 -1.25 6.46
N HIS A 311 -5.40 -1.68 6.08
CA HIS A 311 -6.70 -1.08 6.43
C HIS A 311 -7.42 -1.86 7.55
N ASN A 312 -6.76 -2.86 8.14
CA ASN A 312 -7.33 -3.72 9.16
C ASN A 312 -7.06 -3.14 10.56
N GLU A 313 -8.12 -2.78 11.28
CA GLU A 313 -8.05 -2.21 12.62
C GLU A 313 -7.38 -3.17 13.61
N ILE A 314 -7.71 -4.46 13.57
CA ILE A 314 -7.16 -5.48 14.48
C ILE A 314 -5.65 -5.64 14.28
N SER A 315 -5.17 -5.67 13.03
CA SER A 315 -3.72 -5.74 12.78
C SER A 315 -3.00 -4.47 13.20
N SER A 316 -3.65 -3.29 13.06
CA SER A 316 -3.08 -2.03 13.54
C SER A 316 -2.99 -1.98 15.07
N GLU A 317 -4.02 -2.48 15.77
CA GLU A 317 -4.00 -2.65 17.24
C GLU A 317 -2.89 -3.62 17.66
N LEU A 318 -2.76 -4.75 16.98
CA LEU A 318 -1.71 -5.75 17.28
C LEU A 318 -0.31 -5.14 17.18
N ILE A 319 -0.02 -4.33 16.16
CA ILE A 319 1.27 -3.64 16.02
C ILE A 319 1.51 -2.71 17.23
N MET A 320 0.52 -1.89 17.59
CA MET A 320 0.60 -0.99 18.74
C MET A 320 0.85 -1.75 20.06
N ASP A 321 0.13 -2.85 20.29
CA ASP A 321 0.29 -3.69 21.48
C ASP A 321 1.67 -4.35 21.53
N LYS A 322 2.19 -4.82 20.40
CA LYS A 322 3.56 -5.37 20.31
C LYS A 322 4.61 -4.31 20.59
N MET A 323 4.46 -3.09 20.04
CA MET A 323 5.36 -1.97 20.34
C MET A 323 5.35 -1.66 21.83
N LYS A 324 4.17 -1.57 22.46
CA LYS A 324 4.02 -1.33 23.89
C LYS A 324 4.65 -2.45 24.73
N THR A 325 4.38 -3.71 24.40
CA THR A 325 4.91 -4.88 25.14
C THR A 325 6.44 -4.95 25.10
N LYS A 326 7.03 -4.49 23.98
CA LYS A 326 8.49 -4.42 23.80
C LYS A 326 9.11 -3.10 24.31
N ASN A 327 8.32 -2.23 24.94
CA ASN A 327 8.74 -0.91 25.42
C ASN A 327 9.38 -0.05 24.32
N LEU A 328 8.90 -0.15 23.08
CA LEU A 328 9.34 0.70 21.97
C LEU A 328 8.73 2.09 22.11
N GLU A 329 9.50 3.11 21.74
CA GLU A 329 8.97 4.46 21.59
C GLU A 329 7.88 4.50 20.51
N ILE A 330 6.84 5.32 20.71
CA ILE A 330 5.71 5.43 19.78
C ILE A 330 6.19 5.82 18.37
N GLY A 331 7.09 6.81 18.25
CA GLY A 331 7.70 7.24 16.99
C GLY A 331 8.94 6.44 16.58
N ASN A 332 9.04 5.16 16.96
CA ASN A 332 10.20 4.31 16.64
C ASN A 332 10.54 4.33 15.14
N PRO A 333 11.78 4.64 14.73
CA PRO A 333 12.15 4.83 13.33
C PRO A 333 12.14 3.55 12.48
N HIS A 334 11.98 2.39 13.11
CA HIS A 334 11.88 1.10 12.43
C HIS A 334 10.45 0.64 12.17
N VAL A 335 9.43 1.37 12.66
CA VAL A 335 8.02 0.98 12.56
C VAL A 335 7.19 2.11 11.95
N TYR A 336 6.56 1.84 10.82
CA TYR A 336 5.68 2.75 10.11
C TYR A 336 4.33 2.10 9.85
N PHE A 337 3.27 2.91 9.87
CA PHE A 337 1.92 2.50 9.47
C PHE A 337 1.56 3.18 8.15
N GLY A 338 0.85 2.47 7.29
CA GLY A 338 0.43 2.99 6.01
C GLY A 338 -0.98 2.63 5.59
N GLN A 339 -1.69 3.59 5.03
CA GLN A 339 -2.99 3.41 4.39
C GLN A 339 -2.98 4.12 3.02
N LEU A 340 -3.87 3.68 2.15
CA LEU A 340 -4.12 4.37 0.89
C LEU A 340 -4.83 5.70 1.14
N TYR A 341 -4.51 6.71 0.35
CA TYR A 341 -5.20 7.99 0.43
C TYR A 341 -6.70 7.82 0.12
N GLY A 342 -7.54 8.52 0.87
CA GLY A 342 -8.99 8.45 0.74
C GLY A 342 -9.66 7.26 1.43
N MET A 343 -8.88 6.42 2.14
CA MET A 343 -9.38 5.24 2.86
C MET A 343 -8.84 5.20 4.29
N SER A 344 -9.62 4.64 5.22
CA SER A 344 -9.23 4.39 6.62
C SER A 344 -8.65 5.60 7.35
N ASP A 345 -9.28 6.76 7.16
CA ASP A 345 -8.88 8.00 7.83
C ASP A 345 -9.00 7.87 9.37
N ASN A 346 -9.89 7.01 9.86
CA ASN A 346 -10.03 6.67 11.28
C ASN A 346 -8.75 6.02 11.85
N ILE A 347 -8.13 5.10 11.14
CA ILE A 347 -6.85 4.47 11.55
C ILE A 347 -5.72 5.50 11.44
N THR A 348 -5.58 6.13 10.27
CA THR A 348 -4.51 7.08 9.97
C THR A 348 -4.40 8.19 11.00
N PHE A 349 -5.49 8.92 11.22
CA PHE A 349 -5.46 10.10 12.10
C PHE A 349 -5.45 9.72 13.58
N TYR A 350 -6.03 8.58 13.96
CA TYR A 350 -5.85 8.07 15.33
C TYR A 350 -4.38 7.78 15.64
N LEU A 351 -3.70 7.04 14.77
CA LEU A 351 -2.30 6.68 14.94
C LEU A 351 -1.40 7.92 14.96
N SER A 352 -1.63 8.84 14.04
CA SER A 352 -0.87 10.09 13.96
C SER A 352 -1.09 10.98 15.20
N ASP A 353 -2.32 11.14 15.68
CA ASP A 353 -2.62 11.90 16.90
C ASP A 353 -1.98 11.27 18.17
N LYS A 354 -1.64 9.98 18.12
CA LYS A 354 -0.88 9.28 19.18
C LYS A 354 0.63 9.41 19.00
N GLY A 355 1.12 9.97 17.89
CA GLY A 355 2.55 10.16 17.61
C GLY A 355 3.23 9.00 16.88
N TYR A 356 2.48 8.01 16.37
CA TYR A 356 3.05 6.95 15.54
C TYR A 356 3.50 7.48 14.17
N ASN A 357 4.51 6.86 13.58
CA ASN A 357 4.92 7.16 12.21
C ASN A 357 3.86 6.64 11.23
N VAL A 358 3.16 7.54 10.57
CA VAL A 358 2.07 7.21 9.65
C VAL A 358 2.29 7.89 8.30
N ALA A 359 2.04 7.18 7.21
CA ALA A 359 2.03 7.78 5.89
C ALA A 359 0.85 7.27 5.04
N LYS A 360 0.40 8.12 4.12
CA LYS A 360 -0.60 7.78 3.10
C LYS A 360 0.10 7.53 1.75
N TYR A 361 -0.23 6.41 1.11
CA TYR A 361 0.04 6.24 -0.32
C TYR A 361 -0.82 7.23 -1.08
N LEU A 362 -0.18 8.10 -1.83
CA LEU A 362 -0.80 9.21 -2.54
C LEU A 362 -0.59 9.07 -4.05
N PRO A 363 -1.46 8.34 -4.76
CA PRO A 363 -1.37 8.21 -6.20
C PRO A 363 -1.55 9.56 -6.88
N TYR A 364 -0.81 9.76 -7.96
CA TYR A 364 -0.96 10.93 -8.82
C TYR A 364 -0.61 10.57 -10.27
N GLY A 365 -1.04 11.42 -11.20
CA GLY A 365 -0.81 11.27 -12.62
C GLY A 365 -2.03 11.73 -13.43
N PRO A 366 -1.92 11.83 -14.77
CA PRO A 366 -3.03 12.17 -15.62
C PRO A 366 -4.24 11.27 -15.38
N VAL A 367 -5.44 11.83 -15.31
CA VAL A 367 -6.68 11.07 -14.96
C VAL A 367 -6.80 9.78 -15.78
N LYS A 368 -6.51 9.83 -17.08
CA LYS A 368 -6.61 8.68 -17.99
C LYS A 368 -5.68 7.52 -17.60
N ASP A 369 -4.48 7.84 -17.09
CA ASP A 369 -3.46 6.85 -16.78
C ASP A 369 -3.66 6.25 -15.37
N VAL A 370 -4.43 6.94 -14.52
CA VAL A 370 -4.75 6.49 -13.14
C VAL A 370 -6.06 5.69 -13.06
N VAL A 371 -6.83 5.61 -14.13
CA VAL A 371 -8.11 4.86 -14.19
C VAL A 371 -7.96 3.39 -13.76
N PRO A 372 -6.93 2.61 -14.17
CA PRO A 372 -6.74 1.24 -13.72
C PRO A 372 -6.62 1.15 -12.19
N TYR A 373 -5.87 2.07 -11.57
CA TYR A 373 -5.78 2.19 -10.11
C TYR A 373 -7.15 2.46 -9.47
N LEU A 374 -7.90 3.44 -9.97
CA LEU A 374 -9.23 3.79 -9.45
C LEU A 374 -10.21 2.63 -9.56
N THR A 375 -10.15 1.88 -10.66
CA THR A 375 -10.95 0.68 -10.89
C THR A 375 -10.66 -0.40 -9.86
N ARG A 376 -9.38 -0.68 -9.58
CA ARG A 376 -9.00 -1.64 -8.53
C ARG A 376 -9.50 -1.20 -7.15
N ARG A 377 -9.40 0.10 -6.80
CA ARG A 377 -9.94 0.62 -5.52
C ARG A 377 -11.44 0.42 -5.42
N ALA A 378 -12.20 0.68 -6.49
CA ALA A 378 -13.63 0.43 -6.50
C ALA A 378 -13.94 -1.07 -6.32
N GLN A 379 -13.22 -1.96 -7.00
CA GLN A 379 -13.40 -3.42 -6.91
C GLN A 379 -13.01 -3.97 -5.53
N GLU A 380 -11.89 -3.57 -4.96
CA GLU A 380 -11.46 -3.98 -3.63
C GLU A 380 -12.47 -3.57 -2.55
N ASN A 381 -13.01 -2.38 -2.66
CA ASN A 381 -14.05 -1.90 -1.76
C ASN A 381 -15.35 -2.72 -1.85
N THR A 382 -15.61 -3.38 -2.99
CA THR A 382 -16.78 -4.27 -3.15
C THR A 382 -16.50 -5.71 -2.74
N SER A 383 -15.27 -6.20 -2.95
CA SER A 383 -14.88 -7.60 -2.73
C SER A 383 -14.51 -7.91 -1.27
N VAL A 384 -13.97 -6.91 -0.55
CA VAL A 384 -13.67 -7.07 0.89
C VAL A 384 -14.95 -6.82 1.69
N ALA A 385 -15.65 -7.88 2.00
CA ALA A 385 -16.88 -7.83 2.81
C ALA A 385 -16.63 -7.04 4.11
N GLY A 386 -17.28 -5.89 4.26
CA GLY A 386 -17.25 -5.07 5.45
C GLY A 386 -16.43 -3.79 5.40
N GLN A 387 -15.49 -3.60 4.45
CA GLN A 387 -14.68 -2.37 4.43
C GLN A 387 -15.47 -1.15 3.95
N THR A 388 -16.19 -1.25 2.83
CA THR A 388 -17.07 -0.16 2.38
C THR A 388 -18.17 0.13 3.40
N GLY A 389 -18.77 -0.90 3.99
CA GLY A 389 -19.78 -0.75 5.05
C GLY A 389 -19.19 -0.05 6.29
N ARG A 390 -17.91 -0.31 6.62
CA ARG A 390 -17.20 0.37 7.72
C ARG A 390 -17.00 1.85 7.43
N GLU A 391 -16.46 2.20 6.26
CA GLU A 391 -16.28 3.61 5.84
C GLU A 391 -17.60 4.37 5.82
N LEU A 392 -18.64 3.81 5.21
CA LEU A 392 -19.99 4.39 5.19
C LEU A 392 -20.56 4.59 6.60
N GLY A 393 -20.38 3.60 7.49
CA GLY A 393 -20.82 3.68 8.86
C GLY A 393 -20.15 4.82 9.63
N LEU A 394 -18.85 5.00 9.46
CA LEU A 394 -18.08 6.09 10.08
C LEU A 394 -18.51 7.46 9.55
N ILE A 395 -18.64 7.60 8.22
CA ILE A 395 -19.10 8.86 7.61
C ILE A 395 -20.52 9.22 8.08
N LYS A 396 -21.42 8.23 8.11
CA LYS A 396 -22.80 8.43 8.59
C LYS A 396 -22.81 8.89 10.04
N LYS A 397 -22.06 8.19 10.92
CA LYS A 397 -21.92 8.55 12.33
C LYS A 397 -21.41 10.00 12.50
N GLU A 398 -20.43 10.44 11.71
CA GLU A 398 -19.92 11.79 11.77
C GLU A 398 -20.94 12.83 11.28
N LEU A 399 -21.64 12.56 10.17
CA LEU A 399 -22.71 13.44 9.69
C LEU A 399 -23.85 13.60 10.70
N GLU A 400 -24.22 12.52 11.39
CA GLU A 400 -25.24 12.54 12.48
C GLU A 400 -24.72 13.35 13.68
N ARG A 401 -23.48 13.13 14.11
CA ARG A 401 -22.83 13.89 15.19
C ARG A 401 -22.83 15.39 14.92
N ARG A 402 -22.59 15.80 13.66
CA ARG A 402 -22.58 17.22 13.27
C ARG A 402 -23.96 17.85 13.19
N LYS A 403 -25.01 17.08 12.89
CA LYS A 403 -26.40 17.57 12.88
C LYS A 403 -26.96 17.83 14.27
N GLY A 404 -26.45 17.14 15.29
CA GLY A 404 -26.87 17.30 16.68
C GLY A 404 -26.19 18.45 17.41
N ARG A 405 -25.44 19.26 16.68
CA ARG A 405 -24.83 20.53 17.13
C ARG A 405 -25.65 21.71 16.59
#